data_6df51542daea940dbf2f265bda1dfbc8
#
_entry.id   6df51542daea940dbf2f265bda1dfbc8
#
_cell.length_a   1.000
_cell.length_b   1.000
_cell.length_c   1.000
_cell.angle_alpha   90.00
_cell.angle_beta   90.00
_cell.angle_gamma   90.00
#
_symmetry.space_group_name_H-M   'P 1'
#
loop_
_entity.id
_entity.type
_entity.pdbx_description
1 polymer ?
#
loop_
_entity_poly.entity_id
_entity_poly.type
_entity_poly.pdbx_seq_one_letter_code
_entity_poly.pdbx_strand_id
1 'polypeptide(L)'
;MTKLTTHVLDIYSGRPGKGIKVDLYYYNNDKKTKISSIILNNDGRPDQPLIEGTNFKEGKYELVFFVGDYFKKITDIPKVPFLDDVIIKFGISNVEEHYHVPLLVSPWSYSTYRGS
;
A
#
# COMPACT_ATOMS: atom_id res chain seq x y z
N MET A 1 6.38 -4.51 -19.87
CA MET A 1 6.23 -5.50 -18.79
C MET A 1 5.30 -4.97 -17.71
N THR A 2 4.36 -5.78 -17.31
CA THR A 2 3.35 -5.37 -16.33
C THR A 2 3.83 -5.61 -14.91
N LYS A 3 3.38 -4.77 -14.00
CA LYS A 3 3.80 -4.83 -12.60
C LYS A 3 2.80 -4.14 -11.69
N LEU A 4 2.87 -4.45 -10.40
CA LEU A 4 2.09 -3.78 -9.36
C LEU A 4 3.01 -2.81 -8.62
N THR A 5 2.57 -1.56 -8.51
CA THR A 5 3.30 -0.53 -7.78
C THR A 5 2.38 0.19 -6.83
N THR A 6 2.97 0.91 -5.87
CA THR A 6 2.23 1.74 -4.93
C THR A 6 3.01 3.02 -4.65
N HIS A 7 2.34 3.99 -4.07
CA HIS A 7 2.93 5.27 -3.69
C HIS A 7 2.06 5.86 -2.59
N VAL A 8 2.66 6.33 -1.52
CA VAL A 8 1.91 6.94 -0.42
C VAL A 8 2.26 8.41 -0.32
N LEU A 9 1.23 9.25 -0.32
CA LEU A 9 1.35 10.67 -0.02
C LEU A 9 0.71 10.93 1.34
N ASP A 10 1.52 11.44 2.26
CA ASP A 10 1.05 11.91 3.56
C ASP A 10 0.46 13.30 3.34
N ILE A 11 -0.87 13.38 3.24
CA ILE A 11 -1.55 14.66 2.97
C ILE A 11 -1.66 15.53 4.21
N TYR A 12 -1.36 14.99 5.40
CA TYR A 12 -1.29 15.79 6.61
C TYR A 12 -0.04 16.68 6.60
N SER A 13 1.11 16.10 6.25
CA SER A 13 2.38 16.82 6.21
C SER A 13 2.70 17.40 4.84
N GLY A 14 2.02 16.96 3.78
CA GLY A 14 2.32 17.35 2.41
C GLY A 14 3.59 16.71 1.89
N ARG A 15 3.92 15.50 2.33
CA ARG A 15 5.18 14.83 2.01
C ARG A 15 4.95 13.37 1.64
N PRO A 16 5.91 12.75 0.93
CA PRO A 16 5.85 11.31 0.70
C PRO A 16 5.83 10.54 2.02
N GLY A 17 5.17 9.39 2.03
CA GLY A 17 5.07 8.51 3.19
C GLY A 17 6.32 7.69 3.41
N LYS A 18 7.43 8.35 3.68
CA LYS A 18 8.72 7.70 3.90
C LYS A 18 8.68 6.81 5.15
N GLY A 19 9.15 5.60 5.02
CA GLY A 19 9.30 4.70 6.17
C GLY A 19 8.05 3.93 6.55
N ILE A 20 6.96 4.10 5.82
CA ILE A 20 5.74 3.33 6.08
C ILE A 20 5.99 1.87 5.68
N LYS A 21 5.65 0.96 6.59
CA LYS A 21 5.68 -0.46 6.28
C LYS A 21 4.44 -0.83 5.48
N VAL A 22 4.62 -1.66 4.44
CA VAL A 22 3.54 -2.13 3.59
C VAL A 22 3.66 -3.62 3.41
N ASP A 23 2.60 -4.35 3.70
CA ASP A 23 2.51 -5.80 3.47
C ASP A 23 1.58 -6.06 2.30
N LEU A 24 1.92 -7.04 1.47
CA LEU A 24 1.09 -7.47 0.35
C LEU A 24 0.68 -8.92 0.53
N TYR A 25 -0.61 -9.18 0.36
CA TYR A 25 -1.18 -10.52 0.47
C TYR A 25 -1.89 -10.89 -0.82
N TYR A 26 -1.92 -12.19 -1.09
CA TYR A 26 -2.68 -12.79 -2.20
C TYR A 26 -3.74 -13.71 -1.62
N TYR A 27 -4.93 -13.68 -2.21
CA TYR A 27 -6.01 -14.59 -1.82
C TYR A 27 -6.11 -15.74 -2.81
N ASN A 28 -5.86 -16.95 -2.31
CA ASN A 28 -6.09 -18.17 -3.05
C ASN A 28 -7.37 -18.78 -2.48
N ASN A 29 -8.49 -18.54 -3.18
CA ASN A 29 -9.82 -18.75 -2.64
C ASN A 29 -9.98 -17.93 -1.37
N ASP A 30 -10.24 -18.55 -0.22
CA ASP A 30 -10.40 -17.81 1.04
C ASP A 30 -9.11 -17.72 1.84
N LYS A 31 -8.03 -18.32 1.35
CA LYS A 31 -6.77 -18.35 2.07
C LYS A 31 -5.90 -17.15 1.71
N LYS A 32 -5.54 -16.38 2.73
CA LYS A 32 -4.68 -15.20 2.58
C LYS A 32 -3.23 -15.59 2.83
N THR A 33 -2.34 -15.28 1.87
CA THR A 33 -0.92 -15.59 1.97
C THR A 33 -0.11 -14.32 1.78
N LYS A 34 0.81 -14.05 2.70
CA LYS A 34 1.69 -12.89 2.57
C LYS A 34 2.70 -13.14 1.47
N ILE A 35 2.77 -12.21 0.52
CA ILE A 35 3.70 -12.28 -0.60
C ILE A 35 4.96 -11.48 -0.32
N SER A 36 4.82 -10.28 0.27
CA SER A 36 5.95 -9.41 0.54
C SER A 36 5.67 -8.46 1.67
N SER A 37 6.75 -7.92 2.24
CA SER A 37 6.70 -6.90 3.28
C SER A 37 7.86 -5.95 3.00
N ILE A 38 7.55 -4.68 2.80
CA ILE A 38 8.55 -3.67 2.41
C ILE A 38 8.38 -2.41 3.24
N ILE A 39 9.41 -1.58 3.21
CA ILE A 39 9.41 -0.25 3.82
C ILE A 39 9.51 0.76 2.68
N LEU A 40 8.64 1.75 2.65
CA LEU A 40 8.66 2.77 1.61
C LEU A 40 9.90 3.65 1.74
N ASN A 41 10.46 4.02 0.60
CA ASN A 41 11.67 4.82 0.52
C ASN A 41 11.37 6.32 0.72
N ASN A 42 12.36 7.17 0.48
CA ASN A 42 12.25 8.62 0.65
C ASN A 42 11.16 9.26 -0.22
N ASP A 43 10.80 8.61 -1.31
CA ASP A 43 9.77 9.07 -2.23
C ASP A 43 8.39 8.50 -1.91
N GLY A 44 8.27 7.71 -0.84
CA GLY A 44 7.01 7.06 -0.50
C GLY A 44 6.68 5.91 -1.44
N ARG A 45 7.68 5.31 -2.04
CA ARG A 45 7.52 4.20 -3.01
C ARG A 45 8.37 3.02 -2.58
N PRO A 46 8.01 1.80 -3.00
CA PRO A 46 8.93 0.68 -2.84
C PRO A 46 10.12 0.86 -3.80
N ASP A 47 11.30 0.35 -3.40
CA ASP A 47 12.49 0.42 -4.27
C ASP A 47 12.32 -0.42 -5.52
N GLN A 48 11.53 -1.49 -5.43
CA GLN A 48 11.22 -2.39 -6.53
C GLN A 48 9.72 -2.52 -6.67
N PRO A 49 9.18 -2.89 -7.84
CA PRO A 49 7.76 -3.20 -7.94
C PRO A 49 7.35 -4.25 -6.90
N LEU A 50 6.14 -4.16 -6.40
CA LEU A 50 5.62 -5.12 -5.42
C LEU A 50 5.53 -6.52 -6.02
N ILE A 51 5.07 -6.61 -7.25
CA ILE A 51 5.10 -7.83 -8.05
C ILE A 51 5.39 -7.47 -9.50
N GLU A 52 6.09 -8.37 -10.19
CA GLU A 52 6.36 -8.23 -11.62
C GLU A 52 6.68 -9.60 -12.22
N GLY A 53 6.68 -9.65 -13.54
CA GLY A 53 7.04 -10.85 -14.28
C GLY A 53 6.03 -11.97 -14.07
N THR A 54 6.54 -13.18 -13.93
CA THR A 54 5.67 -14.37 -13.83
C THR A 54 4.87 -14.43 -12.54
N ASN A 55 5.26 -13.63 -11.52
CA ASN A 55 4.52 -13.57 -10.26
C ASN A 55 3.34 -12.61 -10.34
N PHE A 56 3.23 -11.82 -11.40
CA PHE A 56 2.13 -10.90 -11.61
C PHE A 56 0.97 -11.68 -12.23
N LYS A 57 -0.02 -12.01 -11.43
CA LYS A 57 -1.10 -12.88 -11.86
C LYS A 57 -2.47 -12.33 -11.48
N GLU A 58 -3.47 -12.79 -12.21
CA GLU A 58 -4.87 -12.47 -11.95
C GLU A 58 -5.28 -12.94 -10.57
N GLY A 59 -6.13 -12.17 -9.90
CA GLY A 59 -6.67 -12.58 -8.61
C GLY A 59 -6.92 -11.42 -7.68
N LYS A 60 -7.23 -11.75 -6.44
CA LYS A 60 -7.52 -10.79 -5.39
C LYS A 60 -6.33 -10.61 -4.48
N TYR A 61 -6.08 -9.37 -4.13
CA TYR A 61 -4.92 -8.98 -3.33
C TYR A 61 -5.33 -8.05 -2.20
N GLU A 62 -4.44 -7.89 -1.23
CA GLU A 62 -4.65 -6.96 -0.13
C GLU A 62 -3.35 -6.26 0.18
N LEU A 63 -3.39 -4.92 0.23
CA LEU A 63 -2.29 -4.11 0.72
C LEU A 63 -2.63 -3.62 2.11
N VAL A 64 -1.69 -3.76 3.04
CA VAL A 64 -1.82 -3.26 4.40
C VAL A 64 -0.75 -2.20 4.61
N PHE A 65 -1.18 -0.96 4.85
CA PHE A 65 -0.30 0.18 5.07
C PHE A 65 -0.32 0.52 6.57
N PHE A 66 0.82 0.43 7.23
CA PHE A 66 0.92 0.65 8.67
C PHE A 66 1.04 2.14 8.97
N VAL A 67 -0.01 2.88 8.67
CA VAL A 67 0.01 4.34 8.74
C VAL A 67 -0.08 4.86 10.19
N GLY A 68 -0.73 4.13 11.09
CA GLY A 68 -0.79 4.51 12.49
C GLY A 68 0.59 4.63 13.12
N ASP A 69 1.44 3.64 12.87
CA ASP A 69 2.82 3.64 13.37
C ASP A 69 3.60 4.81 12.78
N TYR A 70 3.38 5.11 11.51
CA TYR A 70 4.03 6.23 10.84
C TYR A 70 3.64 7.57 11.48
N PHE A 71 2.34 7.82 11.65
CA PHE A 71 1.87 9.11 12.17
C PHE A 71 2.25 9.31 13.64
N LYS A 72 2.34 8.24 14.43
CA LYS A 72 2.77 8.35 15.83
C LYS A 72 4.18 8.90 15.95
N LYS A 73 5.01 8.71 14.93
CA LYS A 73 6.40 9.17 14.95
C LYS A 73 6.53 10.63 14.53
N ILE A 74 5.57 11.18 13.80
CA ILE A 74 5.71 12.50 13.21
C ILE A 74 4.75 13.53 13.76
N THR A 75 3.71 13.11 14.46
CA THR A 75 2.74 14.05 15.03
C THR A 75 2.10 13.46 16.27
N ASP A 76 1.42 14.32 17.03
CA ASP A 76 0.73 13.93 18.25
C ASP A 76 -0.67 13.46 17.90
N ILE A 77 -0.90 12.16 18.03
CA ILE A 77 -2.22 11.56 17.80
C ILE A 77 -2.56 10.70 19.02
N PRO A 78 -3.85 10.37 19.22
CA PRO A 78 -4.24 9.52 20.33
C PRO A 78 -3.49 8.20 20.35
N LYS A 79 -3.29 7.64 21.55
CA LYS A 79 -2.62 6.36 21.72
C LYS A 79 -3.30 5.26 20.91
N VAL A 80 -4.64 5.31 20.83
CA VAL A 80 -5.42 4.46 19.94
C VAL A 80 -5.84 5.33 18.77
N PRO A 81 -5.12 5.26 17.64
CA PRO A 81 -5.38 6.16 16.52
C PRO A 81 -6.68 5.81 15.82
N PHE A 82 -7.29 6.82 15.19
CA PHE A 82 -8.50 6.59 14.40
C PHE A 82 -8.20 5.68 13.20
N LEU A 83 -7.18 6.02 12.41
CA LEU A 83 -6.68 5.14 11.36
C LEU A 83 -5.41 4.47 11.86
N ASP A 84 -5.47 3.16 12.07
CA ASP A 84 -4.32 2.38 12.47
C ASP A 84 -3.67 1.79 11.23
N ASP A 85 -4.18 0.67 10.75
CA ASP A 85 -3.74 0.09 9.48
C ASP A 85 -4.77 0.43 8.41
N VAL A 86 -4.31 0.90 7.26
CA VAL A 86 -5.18 1.08 6.10
C VAL A 86 -5.07 -0.16 5.24
N ILE A 87 -6.19 -0.81 5.00
CA ILE A 87 -6.25 -2.04 4.24
C ILE A 87 -7.00 -1.78 2.94
N ILE A 88 -6.36 -2.08 1.81
CA ILE A 88 -6.97 -1.95 0.50
C ILE A 88 -7.03 -3.33 -0.15
N LYS A 89 -8.25 -3.83 -0.34
CA LYS A 89 -8.48 -5.04 -1.10
C LYS A 89 -8.76 -4.65 -2.53
N PHE A 90 -8.07 -5.28 -3.46
CA PHE A 90 -8.22 -4.95 -4.87
C PHE A 90 -8.03 -6.20 -5.71
N GLY A 91 -8.40 -6.11 -6.98
CA GLY A 91 -8.26 -7.22 -7.90
C GLY A 91 -7.41 -6.86 -9.11
N ILE A 92 -6.64 -7.82 -9.58
CA ILE A 92 -5.98 -7.76 -10.87
C ILE A 92 -6.77 -8.65 -11.80
N SER A 93 -7.44 -8.04 -12.78
CA SER A 93 -8.27 -8.78 -13.73
C SER A 93 -7.59 -8.97 -15.08
N ASN A 94 -6.58 -8.18 -15.38
CA ASN A 94 -5.90 -8.23 -16.67
C ASN A 94 -4.39 -8.13 -16.46
N VAL A 95 -3.70 -9.26 -16.61
CA VAL A 95 -2.26 -9.34 -16.41
C VAL A 95 -1.46 -8.63 -17.51
N GLU A 96 -2.13 -8.15 -18.57
CA GLU A 96 -1.48 -7.39 -19.62
C GLU A 96 -1.42 -5.90 -19.30
N GLU A 97 -2.00 -5.49 -18.17
CA GLU A 97 -2.03 -4.10 -17.76
C GLU A 97 -1.22 -3.86 -16.50
N HIS A 98 -0.69 -2.68 -16.40
CA HIS A 98 -0.03 -2.15 -15.22
C HIS A 98 -1.08 -1.84 -14.15
N TYR A 99 -0.75 -2.08 -12.88
CA TYR A 99 -1.60 -1.68 -11.76
C TYR A 99 -0.81 -0.83 -10.79
N HIS A 100 -1.32 0.34 -10.48
CA HIS A 100 -0.75 1.25 -9.51
C HIS A 100 -1.82 1.58 -8.49
N VAL A 101 -1.54 1.32 -7.22
CA VAL A 101 -2.49 1.52 -6.12
C VAL A 101 -1.91 2.59 -5.20
N PRO A 102 -2.20 3.88 -5.44
CA PRO A 102 -1.70 4.94 -4.57
C PRO A 102 -2.57 5.11 -3.35
N LEU A 103 -1.97 5.64 -2.28
CA LEU A 103 -2.68 5.97 -1.06
C LEU A 103 -2.41 7.41 -0.69
N LEU A 104 -3.48 8.18 -0.49
CA LEU A 104 -3.41 9.53 0.06
C LEU A 104 -3.99 9.45 1.46
N VAL A 105 -3.20 9.79 2.47
CA VAL A 105 -3.59 9.46 3.85
C VAL A 105 -3.24 10.58 4.82
N SER A 106 -4.13 10.79 5.79
CA SER A 106 -3.91 11.60 6.99
C SER A 106 -4.23 10.73 8.20
N PRO A 107 -4.01 11.21 9.43
CA PRO A 107 -4.44 10.43 10.59
C PRO A 107 -5.95 10.16 10.65
N TRP A 108 -6.76 10.88 9.88
CA TRP A 108 -8.22 10.86 10.00
C TRP A 108 -8.96 10.41 8.75
N SER A 109 -8.27 10.32 7.59
CA SER A 109 -8.94 9.95 6.35
C SER A 109 -7.94 9.43 5.34
N TYR A 110 -8.43 8.70 4.36
CA TYR A 110 -7.60 8.27 3.25
C TYR A 110 -8.43 8.10 1.99
N SER A 111 -7.76 8.10 0.87
CA SER A 111 -8.36 7.78 -0.41
C SER A 111 -7.38 6.98 -1.26
N THR A 112 -7.92 6.24 -2.18
CA THR A 112 -7.16 5.45 -3.13
C THR A 112 -7.88 5.45 -4.47
N TYR A 113 -7.16 5.05 -5.51
CA TYR A 113 -7.75 4.89 -6.84
C TYR A 113 -6.85 3.95 -7.64
N ARG A 114 -7.35 3.48 -8.77
CA ARG A 114 -6.51 2.71 -9.66
C ARG A 114 -5.73 3.68 -10.55
N GLY A 115 -4.42 3.75 -10.30
CA GLY A 115 -3.52 4.54 -11.12
C GLY A 115 -3.10 3.77 -12.37
N SER A 116 -2.44 4.43 -13.23
CA SER A 116 -1.96 3.82 -14.48
C SER A 116 -0.45 3.58 -14.45
#